data_eb10a3f408b11862dbe1fdfd56017586
#
_entry.id   eb10a3f408b11862dbe1fdfd56017586
#
_cell.length_a   1.000
_cell.length_b   1.000
_cell.length_c   1.000
_cell.angle_alpha   90.00
_cell.angle_beta   90.00
_cell.angle_gamma   90.00
#
_symmetry.space_group_name_H-M   'P 1'
#
loop_
_entity.id
_entity.type
_entity.pdbx_description
1 polymer ?
#
loop_
_entity_poly.entity_id
_entity_poly.type
_entity_poly.pdbx_seq_one_letter_code
_entity_poly.pdbx_strand_id
1 'polypeptide(L)'
;YVQNKDNSIFRLKYRYKIGTLNDSRQALATQYIQFLGTDTMTAEQISKAFYKIACSFNISSGEEYTTVSIEGLQENFEKAVQLYEEVISNAKADEKALTALKARIAKSRKDVKANKNAILQGLTNYAIYGPVNKFNTVLTNSEIESLTTEELMSRLKNMNNYEQTIIYYGPAPLATVVKQIKGLHKVPASFTATPASKVFKPLLQTQNQVFFTNYDMVQAETRWVRNTETYDANKNAIITVFNNYFGDIVFQTIRESKALAYSTYGYYVEPQKKEDNYLVLNYVGSQADKFKEATTAMNELLNNLPELSENLNLAKGQVKKDIQTERITQDNIIFNYLAAKQLGLKEDIRKKTFSTVEQISMNDLKTFHNNFIANKPYSYAIVASENKIDMNEMKKLGEIKKVSLEEIFGF
;
A
#
# COMPACT_ATOMS: atom_id res chain seq x y z
N TYR A 1 -3.71 -10.60 20.63
CA TYR A 1 -4.55 -11.80 20.72
C TYR A 1 -6.02 -11.47 20.53
N VAL A 2 -6.70 -12.26 19.67
CA VAL A 2 -8.15 -12.29 19.56
C VAL A 2 -8.61 -13.75 19.48
N GLN A 3 -9.61 -14.11 20.28
CA GLN A 3 -10.14 -15.47 20.28
C GLN A 3 -11.11 -15.68 19.12
N ASN A 4 -10.87 -16.70 18.30
CA ASN A 4 -11.80 -17.19 17.29
C ASN A 4 -12.85 -18.08 17.99
N LYS A 5 -14.13 -17.71 17.91
CA LYS A 5 -15.26 -18.46 18.48
C LYS A 5 -16.11 -19.17 17.41
N ASP A 6 -15.76 -18.99 16.13
CA ASP A 6 -16.61 -19.41 15.03
C ASP A 6 -16.19 -20.77 14.45
N ASN A 7 -14.89 -21.08 14.51
CA ASN A 7 -14.33 -22.31 13.94
C ASN A 7 -12.96 -22.66 14.57
N SER A 8 -12.36 -23.76 14.13
CA SER A 8 -11.09 -24.28 14.64
C SER A 8 -9.85 -23.77 13.89
N ILE A 9 -9.96 -22.71 13.10
CA ILE A 9 -8.81 -22.16 12.35
C ILE A 9 -8.05 -21.19 13.21
N PHE A 10 -6.71 -21.33 13.22
CA PHE A 10 -5.81 -20.34 13.79
C PHE A 10 -5.10 -19.55 12.69
N ARG A 11 -4.72 -18.32 13.02
CA ARG A 11 -3.77 -17.48 12.28
C ARG A 11 -2.75 -16.92 13.25
N LEU A 12 -1.51 -17.30 13.07
CA LEU A 12 -0.36 -16.81 13.82
C LEU A 12 0.51 -15.96 12.90
N LYS A 13 0.90 -14.77 13.38
CA LYS A 13 1.87 -13.95 12.65
C LYS A 13 3.00 -13.51 13.58
N TYR A 14 4.23 -13.65 13.10
CA TYR A 14 5.39 -12.99 13.66
C TYR A 14 5.69 -11.76 12.79
N ARG A 15 5.56 -10.59 13.37
CA ARG A 15 5.78 -9.31 12.69
C ARG A 15 7.06 -8.67 13.22
N TYR A 16 8.15 -8.86 12.50
CA TYR A 16 9.47 -8.36 12.83
C TYR A 16 9.63 -6.91 12.41
N LYS A 17 10.21 -6.07 13.27
CA LYS A 17 10.42 -4.64 13.02
C LYS A 17 11.65 -4.43 12.12
N ILE A 18 11.61 -5.01 10.95
CA ILE A 18 12.59 -4.84 9.87
C ILE A 18 11.86 -5.02 8.53
N GLY A 19 12.01 -4.05 7.64
CA GLY A 19 11.40 -4.06 6.32
C GLY A 19 12.33 -3.53 5.25
N THR A 20 11.80 -3.30 4.05
CA THR A 20 12.59 -2.85 2.89
C THR A 20 13.11 -1.42 3.03
N LEU A 21 12.49 -0.59 3.88
CA LEU A 21 13.00 0.74 4.20
C LEU A 21 14.24 0.70 5.10
N ASN A 22 14.42 -0.39 5.86
CA ASN A 22 15.61 -0.61 6.69
C ASN A 22 16.71 -1.33 5.91
N ASP A 23 16.33 -2.37 5.16
CA ASP A 23 17.23 -3.16 4.31
C ASP A 23 16.49 -3.62 3.04
N SER A 24 16.86 -3.04 1.89
CA SER A 24 16.23 -3.35 0.59
C SER A 24 16.40 -4.82 0.15
N ARG A 25 17.38 -5.56 0.75
CA ARG A 25 17.60 -6.98 0.47
C ARG A 25 16.67 -7.89 1.27
N GLN A 26 15.98 -7.35 2.29
CA GLN A 26 15.10 -8.15 3.16
C GLN A 26 13.97 -8.84 2.37
N ALA A 27 13.35 -8.13 1.43
CA ALA A 27 12.31 -8.72 0.58
C ALA A 27 12.84 -9.86 -0.30
N LEU A 28 14.09 -9.77 -0.74
CA LEU A 28 14.70 -10.83 -1.56
C LEU A 28 15.03 -12.06 -0.72
N ALA A 29 15.48 -11.89 0.51
CA ALA A 29 15.67 -12.99 1.45
C ALA A 29 14.34 -13.74 1.68
N THR A 30 13.23 -13.02 1.92
CA THR A 30 11.91 -13.66 2.10
C THR A 30 11.37 -14.33 0.84
N GLN A 31 11.77 -13.88 -0.35
CA GLN A 31 11.44 -14.57 -1.60
C GLN A 31 12.33 -15.80 -1.83
N TYR A 32 13.58 -15.73 -1.43
CA TYR A 32 14.56 -16.80 -1.61
C TYR A 32 14.21 -18.05 -0.80
N ILE A 33 13.77 -17.90 0.46
CA ILE A 33 13.44 -19.05 1.31
C ILE A 33 12.34 -19.95 0.73
N GLN A 34 11.47 -19.41 -0.12
CA GLN A 34 10.39 -20.20 -0.74
C GLN A 34 10.91 -21.33 -1.67
N PHE A 35 12.17 -21.25 -2.07
CA PHE A 35 12.82 -22.22 -2.95
C PHE A 35 13.80 -23.12 -2.21
N LEU A 36 14.00 -22.89 -0.92
CA LEU A 36 15.02 -23.60 -0.15
C LEU A 36 14.46 -24.86 0.52
N GLY A 37 15.29 -25.88 0.56
CA GLY A 37 15.11 -27.04 1.43
C GLY A 37 15.88 -26.89 2.73
N THR A 38 15.82 -27.96 3.55
CA THR A 38 16.63 -28.17 4.75
C THR A 38 17.57 -29.37 4.52
N ASP A 39 18.27 -29.80 5.58
CA ASP A 39 19.10 -31.04 5.54
C ASP A 39 18.25 -32.29 5.24
N THR A 40 16.98 -32.27 5.62
CA THR A 40 16.10 -33.44 5.63
C THR A 40 14.98 -33.38 4.60
N MET A 41 14.63 -32.18 4.09
CA MET A 41 13.50 -31.96 3.21
C MET A 41 13.83 -31.02 2.06
N THR A 42 13.36 -31.34 0.86
CA THR A 42 13.33 -30.39 -0.26
C THR A 42 12.22 -29.34 -0.06
N ALA A 43 12.23 -28.21 -0.80
CA ALA A 43 11.17 -27.21 -0.78
C ALA A 43 9.79 -27.81 -1.06
N GLU A 44 9.69 -28.76 -2.01
CA GLU A 44 8.47 -29.49 -2.30
C GLU A 44 8.01 -30.37 -1.13
N GLN A 45 8.94 -31.06 -0.45
CA GLN A 45 8.60 -31.86 0.71
C GLN A 45 8.15 -31.01 1.89
N ILE A 46 8.71 -29.82 2.10
CA ILE A 46 8.25 -28.83 3.09
C ILE A 46 6.80 -28.42 2.78
N SER A 47 6.52 -28.05 1.55
CA SER A 47 5.15 -27.69 1.12
C SER A 47 4.15 -28.85 1.37
N LYS A 48 4.54 -30.08 1.01
CA LYS A 48 3.72 -31.27 1.26
C LYS A 48 3.54 -31.57 2.76
N ALA A 49 4.55 -31.30 3.59
CA ALA A 49 4.47 -31.49 5.05
C ALA A 49 3.44 -30.53 5.66
N PHE A 50 3.46 -29.27 5.29
CA PHE A 50 2.42 -28.32 5.71
C PHE A 50 1.03 -28.71 5.21
N TYR A 51 0.91 -29.11 3.96
CA TYR A 51 -0.38 -29.55 3.38
C TYR A 51 -0.97 -30.75 4.14
N LYS A 52 -0.14 -31.76 4.50
CA LYS A 52 -0.58 -32.95 5.25
C LYS A 52 -1.19 -32.64 6.62
N ILE A 53 -0.78 -31.54 7.24
CA ILE A 53 -1.32 -31.10 8.54
C ILE A 53 -2.38 -29.99 8.38
N ALA A 54 -2.90 -29.80 7.15
CA ALA A 54 -3.88 -28.73 6.82
C ALA A 54 -3.44 -27.35 7.31
N CYS A 55 -2.15 -27.04 7.16
CA CYS A 55 -1.56 -25.76 7.51
C CYS A 55 -0.78 -25.19 6.32
N SER A 56 -0.49 -23.91 6.39
CA SER A 56 0.37 -23.21 5.45
C SER A 56 1.23 -22.18 6.17
N PHE A 57 2.35 -21.80 5.56
CA PHE A 57 3.09 -20.62 6.00
C PHE A 57 3.49 -19.76 4.81
N ASN A 58 3.68 -18.47 5.07
CA ASN A 58 4.20 -17.50 4.12
C ASN A 58 5.10 -16.50 4.85
N ILE A 59 6.15 -16.03 4.16
CA ILE A 59 7.01 -14.95 4.65
C ILE A 59 7.03 -13.85 3.61
N SER A 60 6.82 -12.59 4.03
CA SER A 60 6.88 -11.43 3.17
C SER A 60 7.48 -10.23 3.90
N SER A 61 8.22 -9.40 3.19
CA SER A 61 8.74 -8.14 3.72
C SER A 61 8.04 -6.96 3.05
N GLY A 62 7.38 -6.14 3.86
CA GLY A 62 6.84 -4.85 3.48
C GLY A 62 7.83 -3.71 3.75
N GLU A 63 7.35 -2.47 3.72
CA GLU A 63 8.18 -1.28 3.93
C GLU A 63 8.85 -1.29 5.32
N GLU A 64 8.08 -1.54 6.39
CA GLU A 64 8.54 -1.40 7.79
C GLU A 64 8.71 -2.73 8.51
N TYR A 65 8.05 -3.78 8.06
CA TYR A 65 7.98 -5.05 8.77
C TYR A 65 8.17 -6.21 7.81
N THR A 66 8.85 -7.24 8.32
CA THR A 66 8.80 -8.58 7.75
C THR A 66 7.81 -9.40 8.54
N THR A 67 6.88 -10.04 7.85
CA THR A 67 5.80 -10.80 8.47
C THR A 67 5.87 -12.26 8.04
N VAL A 68 5.92 -13.14 9.01
CA VAL A 68 5.66 -14.57 8.86
C VAL A 68 4.21 -14.81 9.21
N SER A 69 3.49 -15.54 8.38
CA SER A 69 2.10 -15.94 8.61
C SER A 69 2.03 -17.46 8.59
N ILE A 70 1.47 -18.06 9.63
CA ILE A 70 1.19 -19.49 9.75
C ILE A 70 -0.30 -19.63 10.02
N GLU A 71 -1.00 -20.42 9.22
CA GLU A 71 -2.43 -20.65 9.41
C GLU A 71 -2.82 -22.10 9.19
N GLY A 72 -3.90 -22.54 9.82
CA GLY A 72 -4.43 -23.90 9.68
C GLY A 72 -5.36 -24.31 10.80
N LEU A 73 -5.55 -25.62 10.96
CA LEU A 73 -6.38 -26.19 12.04
C LEU A 73 -5.64 -26.13 13.38
N GLN A 74 -6.33 -25.68 14.43
CA GLN A 74 -5.76 -25.50 15.77
C GLN A 74 -5.13 -26.76 16.36
N GLU A 75 -5.66 -27.93 16.07
CA GLU A 75 -5.11 -29.21 16.52
C GLU A 75 -3.67 -29.47 16.02
N ASN A 76 -3.31 -28.81 14.90
CA ASN A 76 -1.98 -28.92 14.31
C ASN A 76 -1.09 -27.70 14.58
N PHE A 77 -1.50 -26.77 15.47
CA PHE A 77 -0.78 -25.53 15.78
C PHE A 77 0.68 -25.78 16.15
N GLU A 78 0.96 -26.65 17.11
CA GLU A 78 2.34 -26.94 17.56
C GLU A 78 3.18 -27.52 16.43
N LYS A 79 2.61 -28.48 15.66
CA LYS A 79 3.32 -29.11 14.53
C LYS A 79 3.66 -28.08 13.44
N ALA A 80 2.73 -27.16 13.14
CA ALA A 80 2.95 -26.13 12.14
C ALA A 80 4.04 -25.14 12.57
N VAL A 81 4.03 -24.71 13.84
CA VAL A 81 5.06 -23.83 14.38
C VAL A 81 6.43 -24.56 14.43
N GLN A 82 6.49 -25.81 14.89
CA GLN A 82 7.71 -26.61 14.90
C GLN A 82 8.30 -26.77 13.49
N LEU A 83 7.46 -27.08 12.52
CA LEU A 83 7.90 -27.22 11.12
C LEU A 83 8.43 -25.90 10.57
N TYR A 84 7.77 -24.77 10.87
CA TYR A 84 8.28 -23.45 10.49
C TYR A 84 9.65 -23.16 11.13
N GLU A 85 9.79 -23.37 12.45
CA GLU A 85 11.06 -23.14 13.16
C GLU A 85 12.20 -24.04 12.63
N GLU A 86 11.88 -25.29 12.26
CA GLU A 86 12.82 -26.18 11.60
C GLU A 86 13.26 -25.63 10.24
N VAL A 87 12.32 -25.19 9.42
CA VAL A 87 12.61 -24.64 8.09
C VAL A 87 13.49 -23.40 8.19
N ILE A 88 13.16 -22.43 9.06
CA ILE A 88 13.92 -21.18 9.15
C ILE A 88 15.32 -21.39 9.75
N SER A 89 15.45 -22.32 10.70
CA SER A 89 16.72 -22.62 11.36
C SER A 89 17.68 -23.44 10.50
N ASN A 90 17.14 -24.39 9.72
CA ASN A 90 17.90 -25.39 8.97
C ASN A 90 17.87 -25.19 7.46
N ALA A 91 17.31 -24.05 6.97
CA ALA A 91 17.32 -23.74 5.55
C ALA A 91 18.76 -23.77 4.99
N LYS A 92 18.92 -24.42 3.85
CA LYS A 92 20.20 -24.54 3.14
C LYS A 92 20.27 -23.56 1.98
N ALA A 93 21.42 -22.92 1.84
CA ALA A 93 21.74 -22.12 0.67
C ALA A 93 21.71 -22.99 -0.61
N ASP A 94 21.17 -22.45 -1.68
CA ASP A 94 21.08 -23.10 -2.98
C ASP A 94 21.36 -22.08 -4.10
N GLU A 95 22.50 -22.23 -4.77
CA GLU A 95 22.93 -21.35 -5.86
C GLU A 95 22.00 -21.42 -7.08
N LYS A 96 21.37 -22.57 -7.34
CA LYS A 96 20.40 -22.69 -8.44
C LYS A 96 19.13 -21.91 -8.12
N ALA A 97 18.67 -21.97 -6.88
CA ALA A 97 17.53 -21.18 -6.41
C ALA A 97 17.84 -19.68 -6.48
N LEU A 98 19.05 -19.23 -6.11
CA LEU A 98 19.46 -17.83 -6.25
C LEU A 98 19.50 -17.39 -7.73
N THR A 99 20.07 -18.21 -8.61
CA THR A 99 20.09 -17.93 -10.06
C THR A 99 18.67 -17.82 -10.63
N ALA A 100 17.76 -18.71 -10.24
CA ALA A 100 16.37 -18.66 -10.65
C ALA A 100 15.64 -17.41 -10.10
N LEU A 101 15.93 -17.00 -8.87
CA LEU A 101 15.40 -15.78 -8.25
C LEU A 101 15.87 -14.53 -9.04
N LYS A 102 17.16 -14.41 -9.36
CA LYS A 102 17.72 -13.31 -10.17
C LYS A 102 17.05 -13.24 -11.54
N ALA A 103 16.93 -14.36 -12.25
CA ALA A 103 16.25 -14.43 -13.55
C ALA A 103 14.78 -14.00 -13.47
N ARG A 104 14.06 -14.42 -12.42
CA ARG A 104 12.66 -14.00 -12.18
C ARG A 104 12.56 -12.48 -11.93
N ILE A 105 13.48 -11.91 -11.16
CA ILE A 105 13.53 -10.46 -10.90
C ILE A 105 13.78 -9.71 -12.22
N ALA A 106 14.77 -10.14 -13.02
CA ALA A 106 15.07 -9.50 -14.30
C ALA A 106 13.86 -9.52 -15.26
N LYS A 107 13.14 -10.65 -15.33
CA LYS A 107 11.89 -10.74 -16.09
C LYS A 107 10.82 -9.79 -15.55
N SER A 108 10.57 -9.82 -14.24
CA SER A 108 9.57 -8.95 -13.60
C SER A 108 9.87 -7.46 -13.82
N ARG A 109 11.14 -7.04 -13.79
CA ARG A 109 11.57 -5.68 -14.09
C ARG A 109 11.28 -5.27 -15.54
N LYS A 110 11.47 -6.19 -16.49
CA LYS A 110 11.09 -5.96 -17.88
C LYS A 110 9.58 -5.84 -18.03
N ASP A 111 8.82 -6.73 -17.41
CA ASP A 111 7.36 -6.77 -17.51
C ASP A 111 6.72 -5.51 -16.88
N VAL A 112 7.25 -5.04 -15.73
CA VAL A 112 6.70 -3.87 -15.04
C VAL A 112 6.92 -2.57 -15.84
N LYS A 113 8.03 -2.44 -16.58
CA LYS A 113 8.27 -1.30 -17.49
C LYS A 113 7.35 -1.28 -18.71
N ALA A 114 6.71 -2.40 -19.02
CA ALA A 114 5.68 -2.52 -20.07
C ALA A 114 4.24 -2.41 -19.52
N ASN A 115 4.07 -2.12 -18.23
CA ASN A 115 2.76 -2.03 -17.61
C ASN A 115 2.39 -0.57 -17.31
N LYS A 116 1.41 -0.02 -18.05
CA LYS A 116 0.98 1.39 -17.91
C LYS A 116 0.58 1.77 -16.47
N ASN A 117 -0.07 0.85 -15.74
CA ASN A 117 -0.50 1.12 -14.36
C ASN A 117 0.68 1.22 -13.40
N ALA A 118 1.71 0.38 -13.59
CA ALA A 118 2.95 0.45 -12.81
C ALA A 118 3.73 1.73 -13.12
N ILE A 119 3.79 2.12 -14.41
CA ILE A 119 4.41 3.38 -14.84
C ILE A 119 3.69 4.56 -14.18
N LEU A 120 2.36 4.63 -14.28
CA LEU A 120 1.56 5.69 -13.66
C LEU A 120 1.73 5.71 -12.13
N GLN A 121 1.79 4.55 -11.49
CA GLN A 121 2.00 4.47 -10.04
C GLN A 121 3.38 5.00 -9.63
N GLY A 122 4.43 4.64 -10.36
CA GLY A 122 5.78 5.14 -10.12
C GLY A 122 5.91 6.63 -10.41
N LEU A 123 5.32 7.12 -11.51
CA LEU A 123 5.27 8.55 -11.83
C LEU A 123 4.46 9.35 -10.77
N THR A 124 3.41 8.75 -10.21
CA THR A 124 2.66 9.34 -9.09
C THR A 124 3.54 9.47 -7.84
N ASN A 125 4.34 8.45 -7.49
CA ASN A 125 5.31 8.56 -6.40
C ASN A 125 6.36 9.63 -6.68
N TYR A 126 6.80 9.77 -7.92
CA TYR A 126 7.69 10.85 -8.33
C TYR A 126 7.03 12.23 -8.12
N ALA A 127 5.76 12.39 -8.46
CA ALA A 127 5.00 13.62 -8.26
C ALA A 127 4.77 13.95 -6.77
N ILE A 128 4.65 12.93 -5.91
CA ILE A 128 4.45 13.09 -4.45
C ILE A 128 5.76 13.41 -3.74
N TYR A 129 6.86 12.71 -4.05
CA TYR A 129 8.10 12.72 -3.27
C TYR A 129 9.32 13.26 -4.03
N GLY A 130 9.25 13.43 -5.35
CA GLY A 130 10.38 13.82 -6.19
C GLY A 130 11.20 12.66 -6.72
N PRO A 131 12.42 12.95 -7.22
CA PRO A 131 13.26 12.00 -7.95
C PRO A 131 13.79 10.84 -7.09
N VAL A 132 13.83 11.01 -5.78
CA VAL A 132 14.19 9.93 -4.83
C VAL A 132 12.99 9.64 -3.95
N ASN A 133 12.40 8.47 -4.11
CA ASN A 133 11.18 8.09 -3.43
C ASN A 133 11.15 6.59 -3.13
N LYS A 134 10.15 6.15 -2.36
CA LYS A 134 10.03 4.75 -1.94
C LYS A 134 9.81 3.76 -3.09
N PHE A 135 9.29 4.23 -4.22
CA PHE A 135 9.00 3.37 -5.37
C PHE A 135 10.27 3.06 -6.19
N ASN A 136 11.19 4.02 -6.31
CA ASN A 136 12.42 3.88 -7.10
C ASN A 136 13.69 3.64 -6.27
N THR A 137 13.61 3.71 -4.94
CA THR A 137 14.75 3.40 -4.06
C THR A 137 14.84 1.89 -3.86
N VAL A 138 15.19 1.18 -4.92
CA VAL A 138 15.33 -0.28 -4.99
C VAL A 138 16.77 -0.65 -5.35
N LEU A 139 17.12 -1.94 -5.23
CA LEU A 139 18.43 -2.42 -5.68
C LEU A 139 18.56 -2.24 -7.19
N THR A 140 19.72 -1.79 -7.65
CA THR A 140 20.06 -1.73 -9.06
C THR A 140 20.21 -3.13 -9.68
N ASN A 141 20.26 -3.23 -11.01
CA ASN A 141 20.51 -4.51 -11.67
C ASN A 141 21.87 -5.09 -11.29
N SER A 142 22.90 -4.24 -11.19
CA SER A 142 24.24 -4.67 -10.75
C SER A 142 24.26 -5.21 -9.32
N GLU A 143 23.52 -4.57 -8.39
CA GLU A 143 23.40 -5.07 -7.02
C GLU A 143 22.64 -6.40 -6.96
N ILE A 144 21.63 -6.62 -7.82
CA ILE A 144 20.94 -7.92 -7.91
C ILE A 144 21.89 -9.00 -8.43
N GLU A 145 22.68 -8.71 -9.47
CA GLU A 145 23.66 -9.68 -10.01
C GLU A 145 24.75 -10.04 -9.00
N SER A 146 25.17 -9.09 -8.17
CA SER A 146 26.21 -9.32 -7.14
C SER A 146 25.70 -10.00 -5.88
N LEU A 147 24.38 -10.22 -5.70
CA LEU A 147 23.83 -10.89 -4.52
C LEU A 147 24.42 -12.29 -4.35
N THR A 148 24.72 -12.65 -3.10
CA THR A 148 25.18 -13.98 -2.73
C THR A 148 24.15 -14.73 -1.87
N THR A 149 24.27 -16.04 -1.82
CA THR A 149 23.44 -16.89 -0.96
C THR A 149 23.65 -16.56 0.51
N GLU A 150 24.89 -16.27 0.93
CA GLU A 150 25.26 -15.91 2.30
C GLU A 150 24.56 -14.65 2.76
N GLU A 151 24.49 -13.61 1.90
CA GLU A 151 23.81 -12.36 2.21
C GLU A 151 22.32 -12.57 2.51
N LEU A 152 21.63 -13.40 1.71
CA LEU A 152 20.22 -13.69 1.88
C LEU A 152 19.96 -14.61 3.09
N MET A 153 20.78 -15.63 3.25
CA MET A 153 20.70 -16.55 4.39
C MET A 153 20.96 -15.85 5.72
N SER A 154 21.94 -14.94 5.77
CA SER A 154 22.21 -14.14 6.96
C SER A 154 20.99 -13.35 7.42
N ARG A 155 20.25 -12.73 6.48
CA ARG A 155 19.03 -11.97 6.78
C ARG A 155 17.91 -12.86 7.32
N LEU A 156 17.73 -14.03 6.74
CA LEU A 156 16.74 -15.01 7.21
C LEU A 156 17.05 -15.48 8.63
N LYS A 157 18.29 -15.91 8.88
CA LYS A 157 18.72 -16.43 10.19
C LYS A 157 18.72 -15.37 11.28
N ASN A 158 19.01 -14.11 10.93
CA ASN A 158 19.06 -13.00 11.90
C ASN A 158 17.68 -12.32 12.11
N MET A 159 16.63 -12.75 11.42
CA MET A 159 15.31 -12.11 11.50
C MET A 159 14.76 -12.15 12.94
N ASN A 160 14.91 -13.27 13.65
CA ASN A 160 14.47 -13.43 15.04
C ASN A 160 15.22 -12.54 16.05
N ASN A 161 16.34 -11.91 15.64
CA ASN A 161 17.09 -10.99 16.49
C ASN A 161 16.47 -9.59 16.58
N TYR A 162 15.51 -9.25 15.72
CA TYR A 162 14.82 -7.97 15.76
C TYR A 162 13.58 -8.01 16.64
N GLU A 163 13.21 -6.84 17.19
CA GLU A 163 11.95 -6.65 17.92
C GLU A 163 10.77 -7.16 17.09
N GLN A 164 9.89 -7.92 17.72
CA GLN A 164 8.75 -8.53 17.03
C GLN A 164 7.45 -8.42 17.82
N THR A 165 6.35 -8.38 17.08
CA THR A 165 5.00 -8.48 17.62
C THR A 165 4.40 -9.80 17.18
N ILE A 166 3.97 -10.60 18.14
CA ILE A 166 3.27 -11.86 17.87
C ILE A 166 1.77 -11.59 17.84
N ILE A 167 1.13 -11.94 16.73
CA ILE A 167 -0.29 -11.74 16.49
C ILE A 167 -0.93 -13.13 16.39
N TYR A 168 -1.95 -13.37 17.20
CA TYR A 168 -2.71 -14.62 17.15
C TYR A 168 -4.21 -14.32 17.09
N TYR A 169 -4.86 -14.95 16.12
CA TYR A 169 -6.29 -15.14 16.02
C TYR A 169 -6.55 -16.64 15.94
N GLY A 170 -7.31 -17.20 16.89
CA GLY A 170 -7.59 -18.64 16.90
C GLY A 170 -8.39 -19.07 18.12
N PRO A 171 -8.87 -20.34 18.19
CA PRO A 171 -9.77 -20.79 19.23
C PRO A 171 -9.09 -21.04 20.58
N ALA A 172 -7.76 -21.24 20.64
CA ALA A 172 -7.09 -21.57 21.89
C ALA A 172 -7.06 -20.37 22.86
N PRO A 173 -7.21 -20.60 24.17
CA PRO A 173 -7.08 -19.55 25.18
C PRO A 173 -5.71 -18.90 25.18
N LEU A 174 -5.63 -17.60 25.52
CA LEU A 174 -4.37 -16.82 25.53
C LEU A 174 -3.25 -17.52 26.31
N ALA A 175 -3.52 -18.03 27.52
CA ALA A 175 -2.50 -18.68 28.34
C ALA A 175 -1.91 -19.92 27.67
N THR A 176 -2.72 -20.71 26.97
CA THR A 176 -2.29 -21.87 26.19
C THR A 176 -1.38 -21.45 25.05
N VAL A 177 -1.79 -20.46 24.25
CA VAL A 177 -1.02 -19.94 23.11
C VAL A 177 0.33 -19.38 23.57
N VAL A 178 0.33 -18.57 24.63
CA VAL A 178 1.58 -18.00 25.18
C VAL A 178 2.53 -19.12 25.64
N LYS A 179 2.03 -20.16 26.30
CA LYS A 179 2.84 -21.32 26.74
C LYS A 179 3.44 -22.05 25.53
N GLN A 180 2.63 -22.34 24.52
CA GLN A 180 3.05 -23.05 23.31
C GLN A 180 4.11 -22.24 22.55
N ILE A 181 3.86 -20.94 22.30
CA ILE A 181 4.81 -20.08 21.57
C ILE A 181 6.13 -19.96 22.35
N LYS A 182 6.09 -19.73 23.67
CA LYS A 182 7.33 -19.67 24.48
C LYS A 182 8.15 -20.96 24.45
N GLY A 183 7.49 -22.11 24.28
CA GLY A 183 8.18 -23.40 24.14
C GLY A 183 8.79 -23.65 22.78
N LEU A 184 8.23 -23.06 21.73
CA LEU A 184 8.57 -23.37 20.35
C LEU A 184 9.38 -22.27 19.66
N HIS A 185 9.03 -21.01 19.87
CA HIS A 185 9.67 -19.86 19.24
C HIS A 185 10.72 -19.25 20.16
N LYS A 186 11.97 -19.30 19.72
CA LYS A 186 13.09 -18.76 20.49
C LYS A 186 13.33 -17.30 20.15
N VAL A 187 13.37 -16.46 21.16
CA VAL A 187 13.76 -15.04 21.05
C VAL A 187 15.09 -14.80 21.79
N PRO A 188 15.93 -13.88 21.35
CA PRO A 188 17.18 -13.54 22.03
C PRO A 188 16.90 -12.86 23.38
N ALA A 189 17.88 -12.90 24.28
CA ALA A 189 17.80 -12.19 25.56
C ALA A 189 17.72 -10.66 25.39
N SER A 190 18.30 -10.13 24.30
CA SER A 190 18.20 -8.73 23.88
C SER A 190 18.05 -8.64 22.36
N PHE A 191 17.17 -7.77 21.90
CA PHE A 191 16.99 -7.53 20.47
C PHE A 191 18.08 -6.66 19.89
N THR A 192 18.44 -6.95 18.64
CA THR A 192 19.31 -6.10 17.83
C THR A 192 18.55 -4.82 17.44
N ALA A 193 19.23 -3.68 17.50
CA ALA A 193 18.66 -2.42 17.01
C ALA A 193 18.32 -2.53 15.52
N THR A 194 17.10 -2.15 15.18
CA THR A 194 16.68 -2.09 13.76
C THR A 194 17.51 -1.03 13.04
N PRO A 195 18.09 -1.32 11.86
CA PRO A 195 18.76 -0.31 11.05
C PRO A 195 17.84 0.89 10.77
N ALA A 196 18.42 2.09 10.64
CA ALA A 196 17.66 3.30 10.36
C ALA A 196 16.80 3.13 9.10
N SER A 197 15.54 3.53 9.18
CA SER A 197 14.62 3.51 8.04
C SER A 197 14.92 4.67 7.11
N LYS A 198 14.85 4.42 5.80
CA LYS A 198 14.83 5.50 4.80
C LYS A 198 13.54 6.30 4.97
N VAL A 199 13.66 7.62 4.97
CA VAL A 199 12.54 8.55 5.12
C VAL A 199 12.38 9.36 3.84
N PHE A 200 11.18 9.35 3.28
CA PHE A 200 10.83 10.12 2.09
C PHE A 200 9.82 11.21 2.47
N LYS A 201 10.21 12.47 2.27
CA LYS A 201 9.33 13.61 2.58
C LYS A 201 8.52 13.99 1.35
N PRO A 202 7.19 14.15 1.49
CA PRO A 202 6.36 14.66 0.41
C PRO A 202 6.80 16.06 -0.05
N LEU A 203 6.74 16.32 -1.36
CA LEU A 203 6.99 17.64 -1.93
C LEU A 203 5.80 18.57 -1.61
N LEU A 204 6.11 19.84 -1.31
CA LEU A 204 5.08 20.88 -1.26
C LEU A 204 4.85 21.45 -2.66
N GLN A 205 3.61 21.43 -3.10
CA GLN A 205 3.21 22.01 -4.39
C GLN A 205 3.06 23.53 -4.22
N THR A 206 4.03 24.31 -4.70
CA THR A 206 4.02 25.78 -4.68
C THR A 206 3.56 26.37 -6.00
N GLN A 207 3.65 25.61 -7.09
CA GLN A 207 3.19 25.92 -8.43
C GLN A 207 2.74 24.65 -9.14
N ASN A 208 2.00 24.80 -10.22
CA ASN A 208 1.64 23.66 -11.07
C ASN A 208 2.89 23.09 -11.77
N GLN A 209 3.05 21.77 -11.71
CA GLN A 209 4.15 21.05 -12.34
C GLN A 209 3.62 19.80 -13.05
N VAL A 210 4.04 19.58 -14.29
CA VAL A 210 3.70 18.36 -15.03
C VAL A 210 4.90 17.41 -15.05
N PHE A 211 4.70 16.20 -14.55
CA PHE A 211 5.59 15.07 -14.73
C PHE A 211 5.03 14.18 -15.82
N PHE A 212 5.75 14.04 -16.91
CA PHE A 212 5.28 13.34 -18.10
C PHE A 212 6.18 12.17 -18.46
N THR A 213 5.59 11.02 -18.72
CA THR A 213 6.26 9.85 -19.27
C THR A 213 5.63 9.48 -20.59
N ASN A 214 6.46 9.47 -21.65
CA ASN A 214 6.03 9.01 -22.95
C ASN A 214 5.89 7.49 -22.96
N TYR A 215 4.71 7.01 -23.30
CA TYR A 215 4.40 5.58 -23.42
C TYR A 215 3.43 5.37 -24.58
N ASP A 216 3.77 4.47 -25.53
CA ASP A 216 2.91 4.25 -26.70
C ASP A 216 1.61 3.56 -26.33
N MET A 217 0.56 4.36 -26.25
CA MET A 217 -0.81 3.95 -25.92
C MET A 217 -1.81 4.89 -26.58
N VAL A 218 -3.08 4.46 -26.68
CA VAL A 218 -4.16 5.27 -27.23
C VAL A 218 -4.84 6.17 -26.18
N GLN A 219 -4.57 5.90 -24.91
CA GLN A 219 -5.15 6.62 -23.77
C GLN A 219 -4.16 7.67 -23.25
N ALA A 220 -4.69 8.59 -22.45
CA ALA A 220 -3.92 9.47 -21.57
C ALA A 220 -4.37 9.21 -20.14
N GLU A 221 -3.44 8.78 -19.31
CA GLU A 221 -3.66 8.55 -17.88
C GLU A 221 -3.13 9.76 -17.12
N THR A 222 -4.01 10.49 -16.45
CA THR A 222 -3.65 11.72 -15.74
C THR A 222 -4.03 11.63 -14.28
N ARG A 223 -3.08 11.91 -13.38
CA ARG A 223 -3.32 12.09 -11.94
C ARG A 223 -2.97 13.51 -11.51
N TRP A 224 -3.83 14.10 -10.71
CA TRP A 224 -3.60 15.32 -9.95
C TRP A 224 -3.18 14.94 -8.54
N VAL A 225 -2.07 15.47 -8.10
CA VAL A 225 -1.48 15.12 -6.82
C VAL A 225 -1.17 16.41 -6.06
N ARG A 226 -1.58 16.48 -4.80
CA ARG A 226 -1.24 17.57 -3.90
C ARG A 226 -1.10 17.07 -2.47
N ASN A 227 0.07 17.28 -1.88
CA ASN A 227 0.26 17.07 -0.45
C ASN A 227 -0.35 18.24 0.34
N THR A 228 -0.99 17.94 1.44
CA THR A 228 -1.70 18.93 2.25
C THR A 228 -1.17 18.93 3.69
N GLU A 229 -2.02 19.18 4.66
CA GLU A 229 -1.62 19.24 6.07
C GLU A 229 -1.47 17.86 6.71
N THR A 230 -0.85 17.82 7.89
CA THR A 230 -0.69 16.61 8.70
C THR A 230 -2.06 16.11 9.21
N TYR A 231 -2.13 14.82 9.49
CA TYR A 231 -3.34 14.14 9.96
C TYR A 231 -3.99 14.81 11.17
N ASP A 232 -5.32 14.96 11.09
CA ASP A 232 -6.19 15.42 12.18
C ASP A 232 -7.45 14.56 12.23
N ALA A 233 -7.59 13.74 13.28
CA ALA A 233 -8.73 12.87 13.47
C ALA A 233 -10.10 13.58 13.49
N ASN A 234 -10.15 14.89 13.77
CA ASN A 234 -11.40 15.66 13.75
C ASN A 234 -11.94 15.87 12.34
N LYS A 235 -11.09 15.73 11.31
CA LYS A 235 -11.50 15.87 9.90
C LYS A 235 -12.05 14.59 9.30
N ASN A 236 -11.95 13.44 9.98
CA ASN A 236 -12.34 12.15 9.40
C ASN A 236 -13.78 12.16 8.87
N ALA A 237 -14.75 12.66 9.65
CA ALA A 237 -16.16 12.67 9.22
C ALA A 237 -16.38 13.53 7.97
N ILE A 238 -15.82 14.76 7.94
CA ILE A 238 -15.96 15.65 6.78
C ILE A 238 -15.26 15.09 5.55
N ILE A 239 -14.08 14.48 5.71
CA ILE A 239 -13.32 13.84 4.62
C ILE A 239 -14.11 12.65 4.06
N THR A 240 -14.67 11.81 4.92
CA THR A 240 -15.44 10.64 4.49
C THR A 240 -16.68 11.05 3.68
N VAL A 241 -17.44 12.07 4.15
CA VAL A 241 -18.58 12.59 3.41
C VAL A 241 -18.15 13.29 2.11
N PHE A 242 -17.07 14.10 2.17
CA PHE A 242 -16.53 14.76 1.00
C PHE A 242 -16.11 13.78 -0.09
N ASN A 243 -15.41 12.70 0.26
CA ASN A 243 -14.97 11.70 -0.69
C ASN A 243 -16.13 11.00 -1.39
N ASN A 244 -17.21 10.68 -0.66
CA ASN A 244 -18.42 10.12 -1.27
C ASN A 244 -19.13 11.14 -2.18
N TYR A 245 -19.26 12.38 -1.71
CA TYR A 245 -19.92 13.46 -2.45
C TYR A 245 -19.15 13.84 -3.72
N PHE A 246 -17.87 14.16 -3.58
CA PHE A 246 -17.01 14.61 -4.67
C PHE A 246 -16.72 13.49 -5.67
N GLY A 247 -16.47 12.27 -5.16
CA GLY A 247 -16.25 11.10 -6.01
C GLY A 247 -17.43 10.79 -6.93
N ASP A 248 -18.66 10.91 -6.42
CA ASP A 248 -19.88 10.76 -7.22
C ASP A 248 -20.00 11.87 -8.28
N ILE A 249 -19.79 13.12 -7.91
CA ILE A 249 -19.82 14.25 -8.85
C ILE A 249 -18.78 14.10 -9.96
N VAL A 250 -17.55 13.72 -9.62
CA VAL A 250 -16.49 13.44 -10.61
C VAL A 250 -16.92 12.34 -11.57
N PHE A 251 -17.47 11.25 -11.05
CA PHE A 251 -17.95 10.14 -11.86
C PHE A 251 -19.10 10.56 -12.79
N GLN A 252 -20.14 11.18 -12.24
CA GLN A 252 -21.31 11.63 -12.99
C GLN A 252 -20.95 12.67 -14.06
N THR A 253 -20.07 13.61 -13.74
CA THR A 253 -19.74 14.70 -14.65
C THR A 253 -18.81 14.23 -15.77
N ILE A 254 -17.71 13.57 -15.43
CA ILE A 254 -16.62 13.28 -16.38
C ILE A 254 -16.92 12.02 -17.18
N ARG A 255 -17.44 10.97 -16.54
CA ARG A 255 -17.69 9.70 -17.20
C ARG A 255 -19.09 9.62 -17.81
N GLU A 256 -20.14 9.85 -17.00
CA GLU A 256 -21.51 9.60 -17.45
C GLU A 256 -22.04 10.73 -18.36
N SER A 257 -21.96 11.99 -17.91
CA SER A 257 -22.57 13.11 -18.66
C SER A 257 -21.74 13.54 -19.87
N LYS A 258 -20.41 13.67 -19.70
CA LYS A 258 -19.50 14.16 -20.75
C LYS A 258 -18.84 13.05 -21.55
N ALA A 259 -18.91 11.79 -21.11
CA ALA A 259 -18.27 10.62 -21.74
C ALA A 259 -16.79 10.83 -22.09
N LEU A 260 -16.04 11.53 -21.22
CA LEU A 260 -14.64 11.91 -21.45
C LEU A 260 -13.64 10.87 -20.94
N ALA A 261 -14.07 9.97 -20.05
CA ALA A 261 -13.17 9.03 -19.39
C ALA A 261 -13.75 7.63 -19.32
N TYR A 262 -12.90 6.62 -19.42
CA TYR A 262 -13.23 5.23 -19.11
C TYR A 262 -13.28 4.97 -17.61
N SER A 263 -12.42 5.66 -16.86
CA SER A 263 -12.34 5.58 -15.42
C SER A 263 -11.90 6.94 -14.86
N THR A 264 -12.53 7.33 -13.75
CA THR A 264 -12.22 8.58 -13.06
C THR A 264 -12.53 8.44 -11.57
N TYR A 265 -11.80 9.16 -10.73
CA TYR A 265 -12.07 9.30 -9.31
C TYR A 265 -11.44 10.58 -8.75
N GLY A 266 -11.93 10.99 -7.59
CA GLY A 266 -11.34 12.08 -6.82
C GLY A 266 -11.44 11.79 -5.33
N TYR A 267 -10.32 11.86 -4.60
CA TYR A 267 -10.24 11.58 -3.18
C TYR A 267 -9.33 12.54 -2.44
N TYR A 268 -9.71 12.82 -1.21
CA TYR A 268 -8.84 13.35 -0.18
C TYR A 268 -8.39 12.16 0.68
N VAL A 269 -7.15 11.70 0.45
CA VAL A 269 -6.62 10.44 0.97
C VAL A 269 -6.06 10.64 2.37
N GLU A 270 -6.52 9.83 3.31
CA GLU A 270 -6.00 9.82 4.67
C GLU A 270 -4.64 9.10 4.75
N PRO A 271 -3.69 9.63 5.54
CA PRO A 271 -2.43 8.95 5.78
C PRO A 271 -2.60 7.74 6.69
N GLN A 272 -1.61 6.85 6.69
CA GLN A 272 -1.58 5.68 7.56
C GLN A 272 -0.98 5.95 8.94
N LYS A 273 -0.28 7.08 9.10
CA LYS A 273 0.37 7.49 10.35
C LYS A 273 -0.01 8.91 10.73
N LYS A 274 -0.05 9.16 12.03
CA LYS A 274 -0.40 10.47 12.57
C LYS A 274 0.54 11.60 12.11
N GLU A 275 1.80 11.30 11.89
CA GLU A 275 2.82 12.26 11.44
C GLU A 275 2.82 12.52 9.93
N ASP A 276 2.10 11.73 9.15
CA ASP A 276 2.04 11.88 7.70
C ASP A 276 0.93 12.87 7.29
N ASN A 277 1.07 13.39 6.07
CA ASN A 277 0.14 14.36 5.51
C ASN A 277 -0.99 13.67 4.73
N TYR A 278 -2.15 14.35 4.66
CA TYR A 278 -3.17 14.00 3.67
C TYR A 278 -2.67 14.28 2.25
N LEU A 279 -3.32 13.62 1.29
CA LEU A 279 -3.02 13.73 -0.14
C LEU A 279 -4.33 13.95 -0.91
N VAL A 280 -4.42 15.02 -1.69
CA VAL A 280 -5.44 15.12 -2.75
C VAL A 280 -4.97 14.30 -3.93
N LEU A 281 -5.78 13.34 -4.34
CA LEU A 281 -5.51 12.45 -5.47
C LEU A 281 -6.72 12.35 -6.37
N ASN A 282 -6.60 12.88 -7.59
CA ASN A 282 -7.63 12.72 -8.61
C ASN A 282 -7.05 12.00 -9.82
N TYR A 283 -7.92 11.39 -10.60
CA TYR A 283 -7.51 10.61 -11.76
C TYR A 283 -8.55 10.67 -12.86
N VAL A 284 -8.05 10.76 -14.09
CA VAL A 284 -8.85 10.62 -15.31
C VAL A 284 -8.05 9.75 -16.31
N GLY A 285 -8.66 8.65 -16.73
CA GLY A 285 -8.20 7.85 -17.87
C GLY A 285 -9.07 8.16 -19.09
N SER A 286 -8.57 9.01 -20.00
CA SER A 286 -9.27 9.43 -21.22
C SER A 286 -8.64 8.83 -22.47
N GLN A 287 -9.30 9.03 -23.62
CA GLN A 287 -8.60 8.94 -24.90
C GLN A 287 -7.64 10.13 -25.04
N ALA A 288 -6.54 9.97 -25.80
CA ALA A 288 -5.54 11.02 -25.95
C ALA A 288 -6.08 12.27 -26.64
N ASP A 289 -7.00 12.11 -27.59
CA ASP A 289 -7.68 13.21 -28.28
C ASP A 289 -8.72 13.96 -27.41
N LYS A 290 -9.12 13.34 -26.26
CA LYS A 290 -10.03 13.95 -25.27
C LYS A 290 -9.29 14.53 -24.05
N PHE A 291 -7.96 14.54 -24.08
CA PHE A 291 -7.13 14.99 -22.96
C PHE A 291 -7.49 16.40 -22.49
N LYS A 292 -7.66 17.34 -23.43
CA LYS A 292 -8.00 18.74 -23.13
C LYS A 292 -9.32 18.82 -22.38
N GLU A 293 -10.39 18.26 -22.95
CA GLU A 293 -11.74 18.31 -22.37
C GLU A 293 -11.78 17.62 -21.02
N ALA A 294 -11.11 16.49 -20.89
CA ALA A 294 -11.06 15.72 -19.65
C ALA A 294 -10.30 16.45 -18.52
N THR A 295 -9.16 17.04 -18.83
CA THR A 295 -8.38 17.83 -17.85
C THR A 295 -9.08 19.14 -17.49
N THR A 296 -9.73 19.80 -18.45
CA THR A 296 -10.54 21.00 -18.18
C THR A 296 -11.70 20.68 -17.24
N ALA A 297 -12.45 19.62 -17.51
CA ALA A 297 -13.59 19.21 -16.68
C ALA A 297 -13.16 18.88 -15.24
N MET A 298 -12.05 18.16 -15.05
CA MET A 298 -11.53 17.89 -13.70
C MET A 298 -11.08 19.19 -13.01
N ASN A 299 -10.36 20.08 -13.69
CA ASN A 299 -9.92 21.34 -13.11
C ASN A 299 -11.09 22.26 -12.74
N GLU A 300 -12.19 22.25 -13.52
CA GLU A 300 -13.42 22.95 -13.18
C GLU A 300 -14.01 22.44 -11.86
N LEU A 301 -14.11 21.11 -11.69
CA LEU A 301 -14.61 20.49 -10.46
C LEU A 301 -13.69 20.73 -9.26
N LEU A 302 -12.36 20.73 -9.47
CA LEU A 302 -11.38 21.03 -8.43
C LEU A 302 -11.45 22.50 -7.97
N ASN A 303 -11.84 23.42 -8.83
CA ASN A 303 -11.95 24.84 -8.48
C ASN A 303 -13.35 25.24 -8.03
N ASN A 304 -14.38 24.53 -8.48
CA ASN A 304 -15.78 24.87 -8.22
C ASN A 304 -16.55 23.62 -7.79
N LEU A 305 -16.83 23.49 -6.51
CA LEU A 305 -17.64 22.39 -6.00
C LEU A 305 -19.14 22.66 -6.33
N PRO A 306 -19.79 21.83 -7.15
CA PRO A 306 -21.23 21.96 -7.36
C PRO A 306 -22.02 21.81 -6.05
N GLU A 307 -23.11 22.55 -5.87
CA GLU A 307 -23.94 22.52 -4.67
C GLU A 307 -25.23 21.72 -4.94
N LEU A 308 -25.14 20.41 -4.71
CA LEU A 308 -26.24 19.47 -4.98
C LEU A 308 -26.70 18.84 -3.65
N SER A 309 -27.76 19.40 -3.06
CA SER A 309 -28.26 18.95 -1.74
C SER A 309 -28.68 17.48 -1.72
N GLU A 310 -29.22 16.96 -2.83
CA GLU A 310 -29.60 15.57 -2.94
C GLU A 310 -28.37 14.66 -2.89
N ASN A 311 -27.29 14.99 -3.63
CA ASN A 311 -26.04 14.22 -3.60
C ASN A 311 -25.38 14.25 -2.22
N LEU A 312 -25.50 15.35 -1.46
CA LEU A 312 -25.01 15.38 -0.08
C LEU A 312 -25.77 14.39 0.81
N ASN A 313 -27.09 14.33 0.68
CA ASN A 313 -27.90 13.38 1.45
C ASN A 313 -27.57 11.94 1.06
N LEU A 314 -27.38 11.65 -0.22
CA LEU A 314 -26.92 10.33 -0.70
C LEU A 314 -25.53 9.98 -0.13
N ALA A 315 -24.59 10.92 -0.16
CA ALA A 315 -23.24 10.70 0.39
C ALA A 315 -23.28 10.38 1.89
N LYS A 316 -24.06 11.11 2.68
CA LYS A 316 -24.26 10.83 4.11
C LYS A 316 -24.87 9.44 4.34
N GLY A 317 -25.91 9.09 3.58
CA GLY A 317 -26.56 7.80 3.62
C GLY A 317 -25.58 6.66 3.29
N GLN A 318 -24.74 6.85 2.27
CA GLN A 318 -23.72 5.86 1.89
C GLN A 318 -22.69 5.67 3.00
N VAL A 319 -22.16 6.74 3.60
CA VAL A 319 -21.21 6.64 4.74
C VAL A 319 -21.81 5.84 5.89
N LYS A 320 -23.06 6.11 6.26
CA LYS A 320 -23.72 5.36 7.33
C LYS A 320 -23.93 3.89 6.99
N LYS A 321 -24.37 3.63 5.75
CA LYS A 321 -24.54 2.27 5.24
C LYS A 321 -23.21 1.50 5.27
N ASP A 322 -22.11 2.11 4.79
CA ASP A 322 -20.81 1.46 4.76
C ASP A 322 -20.35 1.09 6.17
N ILE A 323 -20.46 2.01 7.14
CA ILE A 323 -20.12 1.76 8.53
C ILE A 323 -21.01 0.63 9.13
N GLN A 324 -22.30 0.61 8.84
CA GLN A 324 -23.23 -0.40 9.35
C GLN A 324 -23.04 -1.77 8.74
N THR A 325 -22.61 -1.85 7.49
CA THR A 325 -22.46 -3.11 6.76
C THR A 325 -21.04 -3.68 6.80
N GLU A 326 -20.04 -2.84 7.06
CA GLU A 326 -18.65 -3.30 7.20
C GLU A 326 -18.52 -4.32 8.33
N ARG A 327 -17.82 -5.39 8.05
CA ARG A 327 -17.52 -6.45 9.04
C ARG A 327 -16.00 -6.61 9.14
N ILE A 328 -15.46 -6.16 10.28
CA ILE A 328 -14.06 -6.44 10.63
C ILE A 328 -14.03 -7.79 11.34
N THR A 329 -13.51 -8.79 10.64
CA THR A 329 -13.50 -10.18 11.10
C THR A 329 -12.09 -10.74 11.17
N GLN A 330 -11.94 -11.84 11.90
CA GLN A 330 -10.71 -12.60 11.99
C GLN A 330 -9.54 -11.76 12.55
N ASP A 331 -8.33 -11.96 12.03
CA ASP A 331 -7.14 -11.19 12.41
C ASP A 331 -7.16 -9.71 11.95
N ASN A 332 -8.07 -9.33 11.03
CA ASN A 332 -8.31 -7.92 10.69
C ASN A 332 -8.75 -7.08 11.89
N ILE A 333 -9.35 -7.67 12.91
CA ILE A 333 -9.67 -7.01 14.19
C ILE A 333 -8.37 -6.43 14.81
N ILE A 334 -7.29 -7.21 14.79
CA ILE A 334 -6.00 -6.81 15.35
C ILE A 334 -5.35 -5.75 14.46
N PHE A 335 -5.39 -5.92 13.13
CA PHE A 335 -4.81 -4.94 12.21
C PHE A 335 -5.54 -3.61 12.23
N ASN A 336 -6.87 -3.62 12.35
CA ASN A 336 -7.65 -2.39 12.52
C ASN A 336 -7.26 -1.65 13.83
N TYR A 337 -7.08 -2.39 14.92
CA TYR A 337 -6.58 -1.81 16.18
C TYR A 337 -5.17 -1.22 16.03
N LEU A 338 -4.26 -1.93 15.35
CA LEU A 338 -2.89 -1.43 15.12
C LEU A 338 -2.88 -0.18 14.23
N ALA A 339 -3.71 -0.13 13.18
CA ALA A 339 -3.87 1.05 12.33
C ALA A 339 -4.41 2.24 13.13
N ALA A 340 -5.45 2.04 13.94
CA ALA A 340 -5.98 3.08 14.82
C ALA A 340 -4.89 3.62 15.78
N LYS A 341 -4.06 2.72 16.33
CA LYS A 341 -2.94 3.10 17.20
C LYS A 341 -1.88 3.92 16.47
N GLN A 342 -1.56 3.60 15.21
CA GLN A 342 -0.62 4.39 14.38
C GLN A 342 -1.13 5.80 14.12
N LEU A 343 -2.45 5.97 14.00
CA LEU A 343 -3.11 7.28 13.89
C LEU A 343 -3.30 8.00 15.24
N GLY A 344 -2.89 7.36 16.36
CA GLY A 344 -3.02 7.92 17.70
C GLY A 344 -4.46 7.93 18.22
N LEU A 345 -5.34 7.12 17.63
CA LEU A 345 -6.74 7.00 18.03
C LEU A 345 -6.89 6.16 19.30
N LYS A 346 -7.82 6.56 20.18
CA LYS A 346 -8.15 5.84 21.42
C LYS A 346 -9.35 4.89 21.27
N GLU A 347 -10.15 5.11 20.24
CA GLU A 347 -11.35 4.31 19.92
C GLU A 347 -11.50 4.20 18.39
N ASP A 348 -12.44 3.37 17.96
CA ASP A 348 -12.78 3.24 16.54
C ASP A 348 -13.36 4.56 16.01
N ILE A 349 -12.66 5.18 15.06
CA ILE A 349 -13.04 6.48 14.47
C ILE A 349 -14.43 6.46 13.82
N ARG A 350 -14.89 5.29 13.34
CA ARG A 350 -16.20 5.12 12.70
C ARG A 350 -17.35 5.46 13.62
N LYS A 351 -17.20 5.22 14.94
CA LYS A 351 -18.20 5.58 15.95
C LYS A 351 -18.45 7.09 15.94
N LYS A 352 -17.38 7.91 15.96
CA LYS A 352 -17.48 9.36 15.89
C LYS A 352 -18.01 9.81 14.55
N THR A 353 -17.51 9.24 13.45
CA THR A 353 -17.99 9.55 12.09
C THR A 353 -19.48 9.29 11.96
N PHE A 354 -19.97 8.13 12.39
CA PHE A 354 -21.38 7.78 12.31
C PHE A 354 -22.29 8.76 13.10
N SER A 355 -21.86 9.20 14.27
CA SER A 355 -22.63 10.14 15.09
C SER A 355 -22.65 11.57 14.59
N THR A 356 -21.63 11.98 13.79
CA THR A 356 -21.48 13.37 13.35
C THR A 356 -21.86 13.61 11.90
N VAL A 357 -21.96 12.54 11.10
CA VAL A 357 -22.18 12.63 9.64
C VAL A 357 -23.43 13.43 9.25
N GLU A 358 -24.52 13.32 10.02
CA GLU A 358 -25.78 14.05 9.75
C GLU A 358 -25.65 15.56 9.94
N GLN A 359 -24.73 16.01 10.79
CA GLN A 359 -24.51 17.41 11.10
C GLN A 359 -23.73 18.15 10.00
N ILE A 360 -23.06 17.42 9.11
CA ILE A 360 -22.26 18.01 8.03
C ILE A 360 -23.17 18.68 7.02
N SER A 361 -23.00 19.99 6.83
CA SER A 361 -23.76 20.81 5.90
C SER A 361 -23.04 20.97 4.55
N MET A 362 -23.75 21.47 3.53
CA MET A 362 -23.12 21.87 2.27
C MET A 362 -22.09 22.97 2.46
N ASN A 363 -22.32 23.89 3.41
CA ASN A 363 -21.36 24.94 3.73
C ASN A 363 -20.07 24.39 4.32
N ASP A 364 -20.15 23.30 5.12
CA ASP A 364 -18.95 22.63 5.64
C ASP A 364 -18.13 21.98 4.52
N LEU A 365 -18.80 21.32 3.54
CA LEU A 365 -18.13 20.76 2.37
C LEU A 365 -17.47 21.84 1.50
N LYS A 366 -18.15 22.98 1.29
CA LYS A 366 -17.58 24.13 0.56
C LYS A 366 -16.38 24.72 1.29
N THR A 367 -16.49 24.88 2.60
CA THR A 367 -15.40 25.39 3.42
C THR A 367 -14.19 24.44 3.36
N PHE A 368 -14.42 23.14 3.49
CA PHE A 368 -13.38 22.14 3.34
C PHE A 368 -12.72 22.19 1.95
N HIS A 369 -13.53 22.18 0.89
CA HIS A 369 -13.06 22.26 -0.48
C HIS A 369 -12.24 23.53 -0.76
N ASN A 370 -12.72 24.70 -0.34
CA ASN A 370 -12.01 25.98 -0.53
C ASN A 370 -10.68 26.03 0.22
N ASN A 371 -10.64 25.46 1.43
CA ASN A 371 -9.42 25.50 2.23
C ASN A 371 -8.34 24.56 1.66
N PHE A 372 -8.70 23.40 1.15
CA PHE A 372 -7.74 22.33 0.88
C PHE A 372 -7.59 21.97 -0.59
N ILE A 373 -8.56 22.31 -1.48
CA ILE A 373 -8.61 21.83 -2.85
C ILE A 373 -8.67 22.96 -3.87
N ALA A 374 -9.62 23.89 -3.73
CA ALA A 374 -9.89 24.92 -4.74
C ALA A 374 -8.74 25.92 -4.89
N ASN A 375 -8.43 26.25 -6.14
CA ASN A 375 -7.40 27.25 -6.48
C ASN A 375 -6.00 26.97 -5.88
N LYS A 376 -5.69 25.70 -5.71
CA LYS A 376 -4.39 25.26 -5.21
C LYS A 376 -3.52 24.72 -6.37
N PRO A 377 -2.18 24.81 -6.26
CA PRO A 377 -1.30 24.19 -7.22
C PRO A 377 -1.28 22.66 -7.09
N TYR A 378 -1.11 21.97 -8.21
CA TYR A 378 -1.04 20.52 -8.32
C TYR A 378 0.21 20.06 -9.07
N SER A 379 0.73 18.90 -8.68
CA SER A 379 1.60 18.09 -9.52
C SER A 379 0.73 17.17 -10.38
N TYR A 380 0.95 17.19 -11.69
CA TYR A 380 0.28 16.32 -12.64
C TYR A 380 1.21 15.17 -13.00
N ALA A 381 0.79 13.92 -12.81
CA ALA A 381 1.48 12.74 -13.31
C ALA A 381 0.73 12.24 -14.55
N ILE A 382 1.36 12.35 -15.72
CA ILE A 382 0.73 12.07 -17.01
C ILE A 382 1.53 11.00 -17.76
N VAL A 383 0.84 9.90 -18.13
CA VAL A 383 1.36 8.84 -18.99
C VAL A 383 0.53 8.81 -20.26
N ALA A 384 1.14 9.08 -21.40
CA ALA A 384 0.49 9.11 -22.70
C ALA A 384 1.50 8.98 -23.82
N SER A 385 1.04 8.72 -25.07
CA SER A 385 1.87 8.82 -26.26
C SER A 385 2.06 10.27 -26.68
N GLU A 386 3.32 10.74 -26.72
CA GLU A 386 3.66 12.09 -27.14
C GLU A 386 3.17 12.42 -28.56
N ASN A 387 3.01 11.39 -29.41
CA ASN A 387 2.51 11.54 -30.77
C ASN A 387 0.99 11.60 -30.88
N LYS A 388 0.26 11.30 -29.80
CA LYS A 388 -1.21 11.21 -29.79
C LYS A 388 -1.86 12.27 -28.90
N ILE A 389 -1.11 12.87 -27.98
CA ILE A 389 -1.60 13.90 -27.05
C ILE A 389 -1.22 15.30 -27.54
N ASP A 390 -2.07 16.29 -27.28
CA ASP A 390 -1.71 17.70 -27.55
C ASP A 390 -0.76 18.23 -26.46
N MET A 391 0.51 18.31 -26.80
CA MET A 391 1.57 18.83 -25.92
C MET A 391 1.40 20.32 -25.59
N ASN A 392 0.69 21.12 -26.42
CA ASN A 392 0.44 22.51 -26.10
C ASN A 392 -0.65 22.65 -25.02
N GLU A 393 -1.66 21.79 -25.05
CA GLU A 393 -2.65 21.74 -23.98
C GLU A 393 -2.02 21.25 -22.66
N MET A 394 -1.08 20.30 -22.73
CA MET A 394 -0.34 19.86 -21.53
C MET A 394 0.50 20.99 -20.91
N LYS A 395 1.18 21.82 -21.73
CA LYS A 395 1.94 22.99 -21.25
C LYS A 395 1.09 24.01 -20.49
N LYS A 396 -0.21 24.09 -20.76
CA LYS A 396 -1.11 25.00 -20.03
C LYS A 396 -1.35 24.56 -18.60
N LEU A 397 -1.13 23.25 -18.29
CA LEU A 397 -1.27 22.72 -16.95
C LEU A 397 -0.07 23.09 -16.05
N GLY A 398 1.09 23.34 -16.60
CA GLY A 398 2.31 23.70 -15.88
C GLY A 398 3.59 23.39 -16.68
N GLU A 399 4.74 23.69 -16.10
CA GLU A 399 6.03 23.32 -16.67
C GLU A 399 6.15 21.79 -16.79
N ILE A 400 6.56 21.31 -17.98
CA ILE A 400 6.66 19.86 -18.26
C ILE A 400 8.08 19.38 -17.93
N LYS A 401 8.17 18.45 -17.00
CA LYS A 401 9.35 17.61 -16.78
C LYS A 401 9.09 16.21 -17.33
N LYS A 402 9.84 15.84 -18.38
CA LYS A 402 9.85 14.45 -18.86
C LYS A 402 10.60 13.57 -17.87
N VAL A 403 10.01 12.43 -17.51
CA VAL A 403 10.58 11.44 -16.57
C VAL A 403 10.71 10.12 -17.30
N SER A 404 11.91 9.56 -17.33
CA SER A 404 12.20 8.29 -17.99
C SER A 404 11.71 7.08 -17.17
N LEU A 405 11.58 5.91 -17.79
CA LEU A 405 11.25 4.68 -17.07
C LEU A 405 12.34 4.30 -16.06
N GLU A 406 13.60 4.62 -16.35
CA GLU A 406 14.73 4.42 -15.45
C GLU A 406 14.60 5.28 -14.19
N GLU A 407 14.25 6.56 -14.34
CA GLU A 407 13.99 7.46 -13.20
C GLU A 407 12.79 7.01 -12.39
N ILE A 408 11.73 6.48 -13.04
CA ILE A 408 10.53 5.98 -12.37
C ILE A 408 10.83 4.74 -11.53
N PHE A 409 11.53 3.76 -12.09
CA PHE A 409 11.70 2.44 -11.48
C PHE A 409 13.01 2.28 -10.71
N GLY A 410 14.02 3.10 -10.96
CA GLY A 410 15.32 3.02 -10.29
C GLY A 410 16.23 1.90 -10.79
N PHE A 411 15.91 1.25 -11.95
CA PHE A 411 16.68 0.16 -12.56
C PHE A 411 16.59 0.13 -14.08
#